data_618f084ac19b4d05561daa9bdd5f724d
#
_entry.id   618f084ac19b4d05561daa9bdd5f724d
#
_cell.length_a   1.000
_cell.length_b   1.000
_cell.length_c   1.000
_cell.angle_alpha   90.00
_cell.angle_beta   90.00
_cell.angle_gamma   90.00
#
_symmetry.space_group_name_H-M   'P 1'
#
loop_
_entity.id
_entity.type
_entity.pdbx_description
1 polymer ?
#
loop_
_entity_poly.entity_id
_entity_poly.type
_entity_poly.pdbx_seq_one_letter_code
_entity_poly.pdbx_strand_id
1 'polypeptide(L)'
;ELKNPLVASASALSKRLPNIKAMEDAGVSCVVLYSLFEEEINHESLELHYFLTRGTDLYAEMLSQYPEFDHYNTGADRYLELISEAKKSVDIPIIGSLNGISNSGWIEYAKKIEEAGADALELNIYFLSTEITMSSTELENAYVELVRAVQESVNIPVAVKLSPFFTSLPHTLNRMVDAGAKGLVLFNRFYQPDLDIENLT
;
A
#
# COMPACT_ATOMS: atom_id res chain seq x y z
N GLU A 1 -12.49 -2.87 18.38
CA GLU A 1 -12.07 -1.88 19.37
C GLU A 1 -10.65 -2.23 19.83
N LEU A 2 -9.72 -1.24 19.89
CA LEU A 2 -8.33 -1.48 20.26
C LEU A 2 -8.16 -1.53 21.78
N LYS A 3 -7.25 -2.38 22.28
CA LYS A 3 -6.98 -2.53 23.73
C LYS A 3 -6.40 -1.25 24.37
N ASN A 4 -5.65 -0.48 23.59
CA ASN A 4 -5.00 0.77 24.01
C ASN A 4 -4.68 1.62 22.75
N PRO A 5 -4.23 2.88 22.90
CA PRO A 5 -3.96 3.76 21.75
C PRO A 5 -2.63 3.51 21.02
N LEU A 6 -1.83 2.52 21.45
CA LEU A 6 -0.52 2.25 20.83
C LEU A 6 -0.69 1.38 19.60
N VAL A 7 -0.33 1.93 18.45
CA VAL A 7 -0.37 1.28 17.14
C VAL A 7 1.03 1.27 16.54
N ALA A 8 1.54 0.11 16.14
CA ALA A 8 2.76 0.05 15.35
C ALA A 8 2.47 0.50 13.94
N SER A 9 3.04 1.63 13.52
CA SER A 9 2.83 2.19 12.18
C SER A 9 3.58 1.40 11.09
N ALA A 10 3.14 1.57 9.84
CA ALA A 10 3.77 0.96 8.67
C ALA A 10 5.29 1.24 8.63
N SER A 11 6.08 0.18 8.67
CA SER A 11 7.54 0.26 8.66
C SER A 11 8.17 -1.05 8.21
N ALA A 12 9.46 -1.02 7.87
CA ALA A 12 10.23 -2.21 7.51
C ALA A 12 10.30 -3.27 8.63
N LEU A 13 10.06 -2.88 9.90
CA LEU A 13 10.06 -3.81 11.03
C LEU A 13 8.96 -4.87 10.89
N SER A 14 7.81 -4.52 10.33
CA SER A 14 6.68 -5.44 10.14
C SER A 14 6.84 -6.42 8.96
N LYS A 15 7.98 -6.39 8.23
CA LYS A 15 8.26 -7.35 7.14
C LYS A 15 8.49 -8.79 7.62
N ARG A 16 8.66 -9.00 8.92
CA ARG A 16 9.00 -10.31 9.48
C ARG A 16 8.04 -10.70 10.59
N LEU A 17 7.46 -11.90 10.49
CA LEU A 17 6.53 -12.43 11.47
C LEU A 17 7.07 -12.43 12.93
N PRO A 18 8.35 -12.78 13.19
CA PRO A 18 8.89 -12.68 14.56
C PRO A 18 8.84 -11.27 15.14
N ASN A 19 9.01 -10.24 14.31
CA ASN A 19 8.92 -8.87 14.78
C ASN A 19 7.47 -8.48 15.12
N ILE A 20 6.50 -8.95 14.33
CA ILE A 20 5.06 -8.72 14.60
C ILE A 20 4.69 -9.33 15.96
N LYS A 21 5.15 -10.57 16.25
CA LYS A 21 4.97 -11.21 17.56
C LYS A 21 5.62 -10.40 18.69
N ALA A 22 6.85 -9.94 18.50
CA ALA A 22 7.55 -9.12 19.48
C ALA A 22 6.83 -7.77 19.74
N MET A 23 6.17 -7.19 18.73
CA MET A 23 5.35 -5.99 18.89
C MET A 23 4.11 -6.28 19.75
N GLU A 24 3.44 -7.41 19.53
CA GLU A 24 2.33 -7.85 20.38
C GLU A 24 2.77 -8.08 21.82
N ASP A 25 3.89 -8.82 22.02
CA ASP A 25 4.48 -9.07 23.35
C ASP A 25 4.86 -7.76 24.06
N ALA A 26 5.28 -6.73 23.31
CA ALA A 26 5.56 -5.40 23.82
C ALA A 26 4.29 -4.59 24.16
N GLY A 27 3.10 -5.11 23.83
CA GLY A 27 1.82 -4.54 24.24
C GLY A 27 1.18 -3.56 23.25
N VAL A 28 1.59 -3.52 21.97
CA VAL A 28 0.87 -2.74 20.96
C VAL A 28 -0.54 -3.31 20.76
N SER A 29 -1.49 -2.46 20.40
CA SER A 29 -2.88 -2.85 20.23
C SER A 29 -3.23 -3.28 18.81
N CYS A 30 -2.43 -2.92 17.82
CA CYS A 30 -2.50 -3.42 16.44
C CYS A 30 -1.20 -3.10 15.68
N VAL A 31 -0.99 -3.77 14.56
CA VAL A 31 0.16 -3.55 13.69
C VAL A 31 -0.33 -3.16 12.30
N VAL A 32 0.17 -2.04 11.78
CA VAL A 32 0.07 -1.70 10.37
C VAL A 32 1.29 -2.28 9.67
N LEU A 33 1.09 -3.12 8.68
CA LEU A 33 2.17 -3.71 7.90
C LEU A 33 2.87 -2.67 7.04
N TYR A 34 4.09 -2.98 6.59
CA TYR A 34 4.76 -2.12 5.61
C TYR A 34 3.90 -1.93 4.37
N SER A 35 4.02 -0.79 3.71
CA SER A 35 3.19 -0.50 2.54
C SER A 35 3.58 -1.41 1.37
N LEU A 36 2.58 -1.99 0.74
CA LEU A 36 2.69 -2.65 -0.55
C LEU A 36 2.65 -1.57 -1.63
N PHE A 37 3.66 -1.51 -2.49
CA PHE A 37 3.77 -0.53 -3.55
C PHE A 37 3.43 -1.18 -4.90
N GLU A 38 2.43 -0.64 -5.59
CA GLU A 38 2.06 -1.09 -6.94
C GLU A 38 3.22 -0.94 -7.93
N GLU A 39 4.06 0.09 -7.79
CA GLU A 39 5.27 0.29 -8.59
C GLU A 39 6.25 -0.87 -8.48
N GLU A 40 6.51 -1.32 -7.25
CA GLU A 40 7.43 -2.44 -7.00
C GLU A 40 6.89 -3.71 -7.65
N ILE A 41 5.59 -3.97 -7.55
CA ILE A 41 4.95 -5.14 -8.12
C ILE A 41 5.03 -5.13 -9.65
N ASN A 42 4.72 -3.98 -10.26
CA ASN A 42 4.77 -3.82 -11.71
C ASN A 42 6.21 -3.96 -12.23
N HIS A 43 7.18 -3.41 -11.50
CA HIS A 43 8.60 -3.52 -11.85
C HIS A 43 9.08 -4.98 -11.76
N GLU A 44 8.79 -5.69 -10.68
CA GLU A 44 9.12 -7.11 -10.53
C GLU A 44 8.48 -7.97 -11.64
N SER A 45 7.23 -7.71 -12.00
CA SER A 45 6.53 -8.40 -13.10
C SER A 45 7.20 -8.14 -14.46
N LEU A 46 7.60 -6.91 -14.74
CA LEU A 46 8.26 -6.53 -15.98
C LEU A 46 9.68 -7.12 -16.05
N GLU A 47 10.46 -7.07 -14.98
CA GLU A 47 11.78 -7.70 -14.92
C GLU A 47 11.66 -9.20 -15.14
N LEU A 48 10.73 -9.85 -14.48
CA LEU A 48 10.49 -11.27 -14.63
C LEU A 48 10.12 -11.61 -16.08
N HIS A 49 9.18 -10.87 -16.68
CA HIS A 49 8.81 -11.04 -18.09
C HIS A 49 10.02 -10.87 -19.02
N TYR A 50 10.85 -9.84 -18.77
CA TYR A 50 12.06 -9.60 -19.55
C TYR A 50 13.06 -10.76 -19.44
N PHE A 51 13.31 -11.30 -18.24
CA PHE A 51 14.21 -12.44 -18.06
C PHE A 51 13.68 -13.72 -18.71
N LEU A 52 12.37 -13.94 -18.67
CA LEU A 52 11.74 -15.12 -19.27
C LEU A 52 11.70 -15.06 -20.80
N THR A 53 11.54 -13.87 -21.36
CA THR A 53 11.47 -13.70 -22.82
C THR A 53 12.83 -13.47 -23.47
N ARG A 54 13.84 -13.11 -22.68
CA ARG A 54 15.19 -12.86 -23.18
C ARG A 54 15.84 -14.17 -23.65
N GLY A 55 15.95 -14.33 -24.94
CA GLY A 55 16.63 -15.48 -25.56
C GLY A 55 15.68 -16.51 -26.17
N THR A 56 14.38 -16.39 -26.02
CA THR A 56 13.40 -17.28 -26.68
C THR A 56 13.41 -17.11 -28.20
N ASP A 57 13.85 -15.96 -28.71
CA ASP A 57 13.96 -15.69 -30.15
C ASP A 57 15.19 -16.35 -30.80
N LEU A 58 16.12 -16.90 -30.01
CA LEU A 58 17.39 -17.44 -30.55
C LEU A 58 17.34 -18.92 -30.91
N TYR A 59 16.44 -19.71 -30.35
CA TYR A 59 16.31 -21.14 -30.65
C TYR A 59 14.85 -21.61 -30.56
N ALA A 60 14.27 -22.04 -31.68
CA ALA A 60 12.89 -22.53 -31.77
C ALA A 60 12.60 -23.78 -30.90
N GLU A 61 13.64 -24.47 -30.43
CA GLU A 61 13.53 -25.68 -29.58
C GLU A 61 13.51 -25.36 -28.06
N MET A 62 13.79 -24.11 -27.66
CA MET A 62 13.81 -23.71 -26.24
C MET A 62 12.44 -23.47 -25.62
N LEU A 63 11.40 -23.37 -26.43
CA LEU A 63 10.03 -23.15 -25.96
C LEU A 63 9.44 -24.31 -25.13
N SER A 64 10.08 -25.50 -25.14
CA SER A 64 9.61 -26.70 -24.43
C SER A 64 10.43 -27.09 -23.19
N GLN A 65 11.51 -26.37 -22.87
CA GLN A 65 12.44 -26.74 -21.78
C GLN A 65 12.26 -25.94 -20.49
N TYR A 66 11.53 -24.84 -20.50
CA TYR A 66 11.22 -24.15 -19.25
C TYR A 66 9.94 -24.75 -18.66
N PRO A 67 9.97 -25.24 -17.41
CA PRO A 67 8.74 -25.63 -16.73
C PRO A 67 7.83 -24.42 -16.71
N GLU A 68 6.56 -24.62 -17.06
CA GLU A 68 5.51 -23.65 -16.75
C GLU A 68 5.48 -23.52 -15.23
N PHE A 69 6.10 -22.49 -14.70
CA PHE A 69 5.98 -22.14 -13.30
C PHE A 69 4.63 -21.43 -13.16
N ASP A 70 3.64 -22.15 -12.69
CA ASP A 70 2.26 -21.66 -12.52
C ASP A 70 2.18 -20.48 -11.54
N HIS A 71 3.19 -20.27 -10.70
CA HIS A 71 3.23 -19.15 -9.75
C HIS A 71 4.67 -18.69 -9.51
N TYR A 72 4.98 -17.48 -9.96
CA TYR A 72 6.13 -16.73 -9.46
C TYR A 72 5.70 -15.99 -8.20
N ASN A 73 6.35 -16.28 -7.08
CA ASN A 73 6.08 -15.62 -5.81
C ASN A 73 6.59 -14.17 -5.88
N THR A 74 5.73 -13.26 -6.34
CA THR A 74 5.99 -11.84 -6.41
C THR A 74 5.99 -11.20 -5.03
N GLY A 75 6.50 -9.96 -4.91
CA GLY A 75 6.43 -9.21 -3.65
C GLY A 75 5.02 -9.10 -3.09
N ALA A 76 4.01 -9.02 -3.98
CA ALA A 76 2.59 -9.01 -3.62
C ALA A 76 2.15 -10.31 -2.96
N ASP A 77 2.52 -11.47 -3.50
CA ASP A 77 2.14 -12.77 -2.96
C ASP A 77 2.74 -12.97 -1.55
N ARG A 78 4.02 -12.63 -1.37
CA ARG A 78 4.67 -12.65 -0.04
C ARG A 78 4.00 -11.74 0.97
N TYR A 79 3.50 -10.59 0.51
CA TYR A 79 2.76 -9.67 1.38
C TYR A 79 1.44 -10.28 1.85
N LEU A 80 0.69 -10.91 0.95
CA LEU A 80 -0.59 -11.58 1.26
C LEU A 80 -0.36 -12.82 2.15
N GLU A 81 0.69 -13.60 1.89
CA GLU A 81 1.11 -14.70 2.76
C GLU A 81 1.43 -14.19 4.17
N LEU A 82 2.20 -13.09 4.30
CA LEU A 82 2.53 -12.49 5.59
C LEU A 82 1.28 -12.06 6.37
N ILE A 83 0.27 -11.48 5.72
CA ILE A 83 -1.02 -11.17 6.35
C ILE A 83 -1.64 -12.44 6.94
N SER A 84 -1.76 -13.48 6.12
CA SER A 84 -2.39 -14.75 6.51
C SER A 84 -1.63 -15.44 7.65
N GLU A 85 -0.30 -15.40 7.63
CA GLU A 85 0.55 -15.95 8.70
C GLU A 85 0.46 -15.14 9.99
N ALA A 86 0.47 -13.81 9.89
CA ALA A 86 0.33 -12.92 11.03
C ALA A 86 -1.02 -13.15 11.73
N LYS A 87 -2.11 -13.20 10.97
CA LYS A 87 -3.46 -13.46 11.48
C LYS A 87 -3.60 -14.81 12.21
N LYS A 88 -2.81 -15.81 11.85
CA LYS A 88 -2.76 -17.10 12.55
C LYS A 88 -1.86 -17.10 13.78
N SER A 89 -1.03 -16.06 13.92
CA SER A 89 0.10 -16.08 14.87
C SER A 89 -0.03 -15.08 16.01
N VAL A 90 -0.86 -14.03 15.86
CA VAL A 90 -1.09 -12.99 16.86
C VAL A 90 -2.59 -12.74 17.03
N ASP A 91 -2.98 -12.27 18.22
CA ASP A 91 -4.38 -11.97 18.57
C ASP A 91 -4.76 -10.50 18.30
N ILE A 92 -3.78 -9.65 18.03
CA ILE A 92 -4.00 -8.24 17.72
C ILE A 92 -4.40 -8.04 16.25
N PRO A 93 -5.18 -7.00 15.93
CA PRO A 93 -5.52 -6.66 14.56
C PRO A 93 -4.30 -6.40 13.68
N ILE A 94 -4.37 -6.92 12.46
CA ILE A 94 -3.39 -6.70 11.39
C ILE A 94 -4.02 -5.82 10.32
N ILE A 95 -3.39 -4.68 10.06
CA ILE A 95 -3.84 -3.70 9.09
C ILE A 95 -2.91 -3.77 7.87
N GLY A 96 -3.47 -4.08 6.71
CA GLY A 96 -2.73 -3.98 5.45
C GLY A 96 -2.47 -2.52 5.09
N SER A 97 -1.33 -2.21 4.48
CA SER A 97 -1.02 -0.87 3.99
C SER A 97 -0.72 -0.92 2.50
N LEU A 98 -1.38 -0.07 1.74
CA LEU A 98 -1.31 -0.04 0.28
C LEU A 98 -0.91 1.34 -0.20
N ASN A 99 -0.01 1.38 -1.17
CA ASN A 99 0.33 2.56 -1.96
C ASN A 99 0.20 2.19 -3.45
N GLY A 100 -0.84 2.68 -4.11
CA GLY A 100 -1.11 2.43 -5.51
C GLY A 100 -0.85 3.65 -6.39
N ILE A 101 -0.78 3.42 -7.69
CA ILE A 101 -0.61 4.47 -8.71
C ILE A 101 -1.89 4.60 -9.52
N SER A 102 -2.53 3.48 -9.83
CA SER A 102 -3.73 3.43 -10.65
C SER A 102 -4.99 3.14 -9.82
N ASN A 103 -6.13 3.67 -10.23
CA ASN A 103 -7.40 3.38 -9.57
C ASN A 103 -7.73 1.88 -9.56
N SER A 104 -7.39 1.17 -10.64
CA SER A 104 -7.59 -0.28 -10.74
C SER A 104 -6.69 -1.06 -9.79
N GLY A 105 -5.42 -0.66 -9.66
CA GLY A 105 -4.46 -1.27 -8.74
C GLY A 105 -4.88 -1.12 -7.28
N TRP A 106 -5.33 0.07 -6.87
CA TRP A 106 -5.85 0.30 -5.52
C TRP A 106 -7.00 -0.67 -5.18
N ILE A 107 -7.97 -0.82 -6.07
CA ILE A 107 -9.14 -1.68 -5.86
C ILE A 107 -8.76 -3.16 -5.84
N GLU A 108 -7.92 -3.59 -6.78
CA GLU A 108 -7.50 -4.99 -6.89
C GLU A 108 -6.75 -5.45 -5.65
N TYR A 109 -5.73 -4.67 -5.23
CA TYR A 109 -4.93 -5.02 -4.06
C TYR A 109 -5.67 -4.84 -2.74
N ALA A 110 -6.59 -3.89 -2.65
CA ALA A 110 -7.46 -3.77 -1.47
C ALA A 110 -8.28 -5.04 -1.24
N LYS A 111 -8.88 -5.62 -2.29
CA LYS A 111 -9.61 -6.90 -2.23
C LYS A 111 -8.71 -8.07 -1.84
N LYS A 112 -7.53 -8.18 -2.45
CA LYS A 112 -6.57 -9.25 -2.12
C LYS A 112 -6.11 -9.17 -0.65
N ILE A 113 -5.90 -7.97 -0.13
CA ILE A 113 -5.55 -7.74 1.28
C ILE A 113 -6.69 -8.16 2.21
N GLU A 114 -7.95 -7.84 1.87
CA GLU A 114 -9.12 -8.31 2.60
C GLU A 114 -9.23 -9.83 2.56
N GLU A 115 -9.11 -10.44 1.38
CA GLU A 115 -9.16 -11.90 1.19
C GLU A 115 -8.05 -12.64 1.96
N ALA A 116 -6.87 -12.02 2.12
CA ALA A 116 -5.78 -12.56 2.93
C ALA A 116 -6.09 -12.51 4.44
N GLY A 117 -7.15 -11.81 4.85
CA GLY A 117 -7.66 -11.78 6.23
C GLY A 117 -7.24 -10.56 7.05
N ALA A 118 -6.81 -9.47 6.42
CA ALA A 118 -6.55 -8.22 7.13
C ALA A 118 -7.80 -7.69 7.83
N ASP A 119 -7.65 -7.10 9.03
CA ASP A 119 -8.76 -6.54 9.81
C ASP A 119 -9.16 -5.14 9.35
N ALA A 120 -8.24 -4.44 8.70
CA ALA A 120 -8.45 -3.10 8.14
C ALA A 120 -7.42 -2.82 7.04
N LEU A 121 -7.65 -1.76 6.30
CA LEU A 121 -6.76 -1.28 5.26
C LEU A 121 -6.32 0.17 5.54
N GLU A 122 -5.01 0.45 5.45
CA GLU A 122 -4.46 1.81 5.41
C GLU A 122 -4.15 2.16 3.95
N LEU A 123 -4.82 3.18 3.41
CA LEU A 123 -4.46 3.77 2.12
C LEU A 123 -3.40 4.83 2.33
N ASN A 124 -2.19 4.59 1.87
CA ASN A 124 -1.10 5.54 1.95
C ASN A 124 -1.12 6.44 0.71
N ILE A 125 -1.96 7.48 0.74
CA ILE A 125 -2.11 8.43 -0.36
C ILE A 125 -1.04 9.51 -0.22
N TYR A 126 0.06 9.31 -0.93
CA TYR A 126 1.19 10.22 -0.94
C TYR A 126 1.59 10.54 -2.37
N PHE A 127 0.94 11.54 -2.93
CA PHE A 127 1.21 12.00 -4.29
C PHE A 127 1.81 13.41 -4.25
N LEU A 128 2.98 13.56 -4.84
CA LEU A 128 3.58 14.87 -5.08
C LEU A 128 3.17 15.31 -6.48
N SER A 129 2.21 16.25 -6.55
CA SER A 129 1.82 16.81 -7.84
C SER A 129 2.93 17.70 -8.38
N THR A 130 3.55 17.25 -9.47
CA THR A 130 4.55 18.01 -10.24
C THR A 130 3.95 18.60 -11.51
N GLU A 131 2.68 18.32 -11.78
CA GLU A 131 1.99 18.77 -12.97
C GLU A 131 1.40 20.19 -12.76
N ILE A 132 1.93 21.16 -13.48
CA ILE A 132 1.57 22.58 -13.32
C ILE A 132 0.13 22.90 -13.76
N THR A 133 -0.48 22.04 -14.56
CA THR A 133 -1.85 22.18 -15.05
C THR A 133 -2.90 21.62 -14.09
N MET A 134 -2.50 20.78 -13.14
CA MET A 134 -3.40 20.17 -12.17
C MET A 134 -3.69 21.13 -11.02
N SER A 135 -4.96 21.51 -10.87
CA SER A 135 -5.39 22.35 -9.75
C SER A 135 -5.46 21.56 -8.43
N SER A 136 -5.37 22.28 -7.31
CA SER A 136 -5.56 21.67 -5.97
C SER A 136 -6.93 21.01 -5.83
N THR A 137 -7.97 21.58 -6.42
CA THR A 137 -9.33 21.03 -6.39
C THR A 137 -9.42 19.71 -7.15
N GLU A 138 -8.81 19.62 -8.32
CA GLU A 138 -8.77 18.38 -9.11
C GLU A 138 -8.04 17.28 -8.36
N LEU A 139 -6.89 17.59 -7.78
CA LEU A 139 -6.11 16.62 -6.99
C LEU A 139 -6.89 16.13 -5.76
N GLU A 140 -7.48 17.04 -4.99
CA GLU A 140 -8.28 16.69 -3.82
C GLU A 140 -9.53 15.87 -4.19
N ASN A 141 -10.19 16.20 -5.32
CA ASN A 141 -11.31 15.41 -5.84
C ASN A 141 -10.87 13.98 -6.19
N ALA A 142 -9.73 13.83 -6.87
CA ALA A 142 -9.19 12.51 -7.21
C ALA A 142 -8.94 11.66 -5.95
N TYR A 143 -8.42 12.24 -4.87
CA TYR A 143 -8.25 11.54 -3.59
C TYR A 143 -9.58 11.11 -2.98
N VAL A 144 -10.58 11.98 -2.96
CA VAL A 144 -11.91 11.66 -2.41
C VAL A 144 -12.59 10.54 -3.21
N GLU A 145 -12.49 10.59 -4.54
CA GLU A 145 -13.03 9.57 -5.43
C GLU A 145 -12.32 8.22 -5.23
N LEU A 146 -11.00 8.24 -5.08
CA LEU A 146 -10.23 7.03 -4.78
C LEU A 146 -10.67 6.38 -3.46
N VAL A 147 -10.78 7.16 -2.38
CA VAL A 147 -11.23 6.67 -1.08
C VAL A 147 -12.61 6.03 -1.19
N ARG A 148 -13.54 6.69 -1.89
CA ARG A 148 -14.89 6.17 -2.11
C ARG A 148 -14.85 4.84 -2.88
N ALA A 149 -14.12 4.79 -4.00
CA ALA A 149 -14.04 3.60 -4.83
C ALA A 149 -13.44 2.40 -4.09
N VAL A 150 -12.40 2.63 -3.29
CA VAL A 150 -11.81 1.55 -2.47
C VAL A 150 -12.77 1.12 -1.36
N GLN A 151 -13.38 2.07 -0.64
CA GLN A 151 -14.33 1.72 0.45
C GLN A 151 -15.54 0.95 -0.08
N GLU A 152 -16.03 1.26 -1.28
CA GLU A 152 -17.12 0.51 -1.92
C GLU A 152 -16.70 -0.89 -2.38
N SER A 153 -15.40 -1.13 -2.55
CA SER A 153 -14.87 -2.41 -3.06
C SER A 153 -14.55 -3.44 -1.98
N VAL A 154 -14.43 -3.02 -0.70
CA VAL A 154 -14.07 -3.87 0.44
C VAL A 154 -15.05 -3.70 1.60
N ASN A 155 -15.15 -4.71 2.47
CA ASN A 155 -16.01 -4.68 3.66
C ASN A 155 -15.24 -4.29 4.94
N ILE A 156 -13.91 -4.41 4.91
CA ILE A 156 -13.06 -4.03 6.04
C ILE A 156 -12.94 -2.50 6.16
N PRO A 157 -12.73 -1.96 7.38
CA PRO A 157 -12.54 -0.52 7.57
C PRO A 157 -11.33 0.00 6.82
N VAL A 158 -11.47 1.18 6.20
CA VAL A 158 -10.40 1.87 5.50
C VAL A 158 -9.97 3.10 6.27
N ALA A 159 -8.68 3.20 6.58
CA ALA A 159 -8.02 4.39 7.07
C ALA A 159 -7.25 5.06 5.95
N VAL A 160 -7.16 6.38 5.97
CA VAL A 160 -6.45 7.15 4.95
C VAL A 160 -5.27 7.88 5.59
N LYS A 161 -4.08 7.63 5.08
CA LYS A 161 -2.84 8.29 5.51
C LYS A 161 -2.44 9.34 4.50
N LEU A 162 -2.27 10.57 4.97
CA LEU A 162 -2.13 11.75 4.14
C LEU A 162 -0.86 12.53 4.47
N SER A 163 -0.42 13.36 3.52
CA SER A 163 0.55 14.42 3.77
C SER A 163 -0.11 15.61 4.48
N PRO A 164 0.65 16.53 5.09
CA PRO A 164 0.09 17.74 5.68
C PRO A 164 -0.19 18.86 4.66
N PHE A 165 0.16 18.67 3.40
CA PHE A 165 0.17 19.72 2.38
C PHE A 165 -1.17 19.86 1.66
N PHE A 166 -2.17 20.42 2.36
CA PHE A 166 -3.47 20.76 1.80
C PHE A 166 -3.77 22.24 2.06
N THR A 167 -4.40 22.90 1.12
CA THR A 167 -4.82 24.32 1.28
C THR A 167 -5.78 24.49 2.46
N SER A 168 -6.69 23.55 2.64
CA SER A 168 -7.62 23.49 3.78
C SER A 168 -7.71 22.07 4.30
N LEU A 169 -6.75 21.68 5.14
CA LEU A 169 -6.67 20.31 5.68
C LEU A 169 -7.97 19.86 6.35
N PRO A 170 -8.59 20.63 7.28
CA PRO A 170 -9.83 20.18 7.92
C PRO A 170 -10.97 19.92 6.95
N HIS A 171 -11.10 20.74 5.90
CA HIS A 171 -12.11 20.56 4.87
C HIS A 171 -11.86 19.27 4.07
N THR A 172 -10.62 19.06 3.64
CA THR A 172 -10.25 17.85 2.88
C THR A 172 -10.45 16.59 3.73
N LEU A 173 -10.06 16.60 5.01
CA LEU A 173 -10.27 15.48 5.92
C LEU A 173 -11.76 15.14 6.09
N ASN A 174 -12.62 16.16 6.22
CA ASN A 174 -14.07 15.93 6.31
C ASN A 174 -14.59 15.26 5.02
N ARG A 175 -14.17 15.71 3.87
CA ARG A 175 -14.53 15.09 2.57
C ARG A 175 -14.08 13.61 2.48
N MET A 176 -12.90 13.26 3.04
CA MET A 176 -12.45 11.85 3.11
C MET A 176 -13.37 11.01 4.01
N VAL A 177 -13.79 11.57 5.16
CA VAL A 177 -14.76 10.91 6.06
C VAL A 177 -16.11 10.73 5.36
N ASP A 178 -16.60 11.74 4.68
CA ASP A 178 -17.84 11.68 3.90
C ASP A 178 -17.75 10.66 2.73
N ALA A 179 -16.55 10.43 2.19
CA ALA A 179 -16.29 9.40 1.20
C ALA A 179 -16.23 7.98 1.79
N GLY A 180 -16.27 7.83 3.11
CA GLY A 180 -16.36 6.54 3.78
C GLY A 180 -15.15 6.16 4.62
N ALA A 181 -14.08 6.96 4.66
CA ALA A 181 -12.92 6.70 5.52
C ALA A 181 -13.34 6.53 6.98
N LYS A 182 -12.86 5.45 7.63
CA LYS A 182 -13.13 5.14 9.04
C LYS A 182 -12.03 5.57 9.98
N GLY A 183 -10.87 5.93 9.43
CA GLY A 183 -9.73 6.44 10.17
C GLY A 183 -8.91 7.42 9.33
N LEU A 184 -8.18 8.30 10.01
CA LEU A 184 -7.26 9.24 9.41
C LEU A 184 -5.91 9.11 10.09
N VAL A 185 -4.86 8.89 9.31
CA VAL A 185 -3.48 8.79 9.79
C VAL A 185 -2.75 10.08 9.44
N LEU A 186 -2.46 10.87 10.47
CA LEU A 186 -1.88 12.21 10.36
C LEU A 186 -0.52 12.25 11.07
N PHE A 187 0.58 12.20 10.38
CA PHE A 187 0.72 12.34 8.93
C PHE A 187 1.69 11.30 8.38
N ASN A 188 1.79 11.20 7.04
CA ASN A 188 2.94 10.58 6.41
C ASN A 188 4.21 11.36 6.78
N ARG A 189 5.39 10.75 6.55
CA ARG A 189 6.66 11.46 6.82
C ARG A 189 6.66 12.82 6.11
N PHE A 190 7.21 13.79 6.80
CA PHE A 190 7.38 15.12 6.25
C PHE A 190 8.44 15.08 5.13
N TYR A 191 8.10 15.60 3.97
CA TYR A 191 9.03 15.81 2.87
C TYR A 191 9.01 17.28 2.50
N GLN A 192 10.16 17.91 2.60
CA GLN A 192 10.37 19.29 2.16
C GLN A 192 11.29 19.25 0.95
N PRO A 193 10.79 19.62 -0.26
CA PRO A 193 11.65 19.75 -1.44
C PRO A 193 12.68 20.86 -1.19
N ASP A 194 13.90 20.63 -1.64
CA ASP A 194 14.99 21.61 -1.62
C ASP A 194 15.63 21.67 -3.01
N LEU A 195 16.29 22.78 -3.30
CA LEU A 195 17.03 22.98 -4.54
C LEU A 195 18.52 22.97 -4.23
N ASP A 196 19.25 22.04 -4.81
CA ASP A 196 20.71 22.09 -4.81
C ASP A 196 21.16 23.19 -5.78
N ILE A 197 21.41 24.38 -5.23
CA ILE A 197 21.81 25.56 -6.00
C ILE A 197 23.25 25.47 -6.55
N GLU A 198 24.07 24.55 -6.05
CA GLU A 198 25.44 24.34 -6.54
C GLU A 198 25.44 23.46 -7.78
N ASN A 199 24.61 22.41 -7.78
CA ASN A 199 24.51 21.44 -8.87
C ASN A 199 23.29 21.66 -9.79
N LEU A 200 22.40 22.58 -9.46
CA LEU A 200 21.17 22.91 -10.18
C LEU A 200 20.23 21.69 -10.38
N THR A 201 20.14 20.82 -9.38
CA THR A 201 19.32 19.60 -9.36
C THR A 201 18.33 19.60 -8.21
#